data_18437ba0cef1108f1d0cbeed871350bc
#
_entry.id   18437ba0cef1108f1d0cbeed871350bc
#
_cell.length_a   1.000
_cell.length_b   1.000
_cell.length_c   1.000
_cell.angle_alpha   90.00
_cell.angle_beta   90.00
_cell.angle_gamma   90.00
#
_symmetry.space_group_name_H-M   'P 1'
#
loop_
_entity.id
_entity.type
_entity.pdbx_description
1 polymer ?
#
loop_
_entity_poly.entity_id
_entity_poly.type
_entity_poly.pdbx_seq_one_letter_code
_entity_poly.pdbx_strand_id
1 'polypeptide(L)'
;MGKFDGVLIASDFDNTMVYTEGALRSGGPVPAISRENRDAIEYFMAQGGTFSVATGRALPSFASVMDGVPMNGPTVLFNGAAIYDFPAGRYLRTAFLPECIRDHVRQLSQLMPGLTYEIYHDDNSISIELHIIVENGVNLPAVCRSIMNE
;
A
#
# COMPACT_ATOMS: atom_id res chain seq x y z
N MET A 1 -3.59 33.86 -5.89
CA MET A 1 -2.71 32.76 -6.33
C MET A 1 -1.83 32.43 -5.15
N GLY A 2 -1.92 31.21 -4.67
CA GLY A 2 -1.15 30.77 -3.49
C GLY A 2 0.31 30.50 -3.86
N LYS A 3 1.18 30.46 -2.87
CA LYS A 3 2.64 30.25 -3.07
C LYS A 3 2.95 28.92 -3.78
N PHE A 4 2.07 27.91 -3.61
CA PHE A 4 2.27 26.56 -4.11
C PHE A 4 1.18 26.13 -5.12
N ASP A 5 0.50 27.08 -5.76
CA ASP A 5 -0.47 26.76 -6.82
C ASP A 5 0.17 25.91 -7.92
N GLY A 6 -0.47 24.79 -8.25
CA GLY A 6 0.02 23.84 -9.27
C GLY A 6 1.15 22.92 -8.81
N VAL A 7 1.57 22.98 -7.55
CA VAL A 7 2.57 22.06 -6.99
C VAL A 7 1.88 20.86 -6.35
N LEU A 8 2.28 19.66 -6.75
CA LEU A 8 1.90 18.39 -6.13
C LEU A 8 3.08 17.80 -5.36
N ILE A 9 2.84 17.43 -4.11
CA ILE A 9 3.74 16.59 -3.33
C ILE A 9 3.03 15.25 -3.08
N ALA A 10 3.65 14.15 -3.53
CA ALA A 10 3.26 12.79 -3.17
C ALA A 10 4.36 12.21 -2.28
N SER A 11 4.06 12.06 -1.00
CA SER A 11 5.02 11.57 0.00
C SER A 11 4.85 10.08 0.24
N ASP A 12 5.94 9.36 0.42
CA ASP A 12 5.90 8.04 1.04
C ASP A 12 5.42 8.16 2.50
N PHE A 13 4.86 7.08 3.03
CA PHE A 13 4.26 7.06 4.37
C PHE A 13 5.16 6.40 5.41
N ASP A 14 5.51 5.14 5.20
CA ASP A 14 6.21 4.30 6.17
C ASP A 14 7.70 4.71 6.29
N ASN A 15 8.15 5.02 7.51
CA ASN A 15 9.50 5.51 7.81
C ASN A 15 9.88 6.83 7.10
N THR A 16 8.89 7.53 6.51
CA THR A 16 9.03 8.85 5.91
C THR A 16 8.17 9.88 6.67
N MET A 17 6.86 9.67 6.74
CA MET A 17 5.96 10.53 7.49
C MET A 17 5.75 10.05 8.93
N VAL A 18 5.75 8.73 9.13
CA VAL A 18 5.60 8.07 10.42
C VAL A 18 6.64 6.96 10.56
N TYR A 19 7.15 6.75 11.79
CA TYR A 19 8.18 5.75 12.05
C TYR A 19 7.54 4.39 12.37
N THR A 20 7.25 3.61 11.33
CA THR A 20 6.51 2.34 11.45
C THR A 20 7.37 1.16 11.87
N GLU A 21 8.68 1.17 11.57
CA GLU A 21 9.58 0.06 11.91
C GLU A 21 9.62 -0.24 13.42
N GLY A 22 9.59 0.79 14.25
CA GLY A 22 9.53 0.64 15.70
C GLY A 22 8.26 -0.04 16.18
N ALA A 23 7.11 0.31 15.60
CA ALA A 23 5.82 -0.29 15.89
C ALA A 23 5.77 -1.77 15.49
N LEU A 24 6.26 -2.09 14.28
CA LEU A 24 6.34 -3.47 13.79
C LEU A 24 7.20 -4.37 14.69
N ARG A 25 8.35 -3.88 15.12
CA ARG A 25 9.26 -4.64 16.01
C ARG A 25 8.69 -4.87 17.41
N SER A 26 7.92 -3.92 17.94
CA SER A 26 7.34 -4.00 19.29
C SER A 26 5.94 -4.61 19.32
N GLY A 27 5.31 -4.85 18.16
CA GLY A 27 3.89 -5.22 18.06
C GLY A 27 2.93 -4.13 18.53
N GLY A 28 3.43 -2.88 18.59
CA GLY A 28 2.65 -1.71 18.99
C GLY A 28 1.88 -1.06 17.85
N PRO A 29 1.02 -0.07 18.16
CA PRO A 29 0.31 0.68 17.14
C PRO A 29 1.28 1.54 16.31
N VAL A 30 0.93 1.76 15.04
CA VAL A 30 1.62 2.73 14.19
C VAL A 30 1.44 4.13 14.81
N PRO A 31 2.53 4.89 15.03
CA PRO A 31 2.42 6.22 15.62
C PRO A 31 1.69 7.19 14.68
N ALA A 32 1.01 8.17 15.25
CA ALA A 32 0.42 9.25 14.47
C ALA A 32 1.53 10.11 13.82
N ILE A 33 1.16 10.82 12.76
CA ILE A 33 2.04 11.85 12.16
C ILE A 33 2.43 12.91 13.21
N SER A 34 3.68 13.37 13.17
CA SER A 34 4.13 14.44 14.09
C SER A 34 3.36 15.74 13.85
N ARG A 35 3.27 16.55 14.89
CA ARG A 35 2.61 17.85 14.79
C ARG A 35 3.30 18.76 13.77
N GLU A 36 4.62 18.75 13.76
CA GLU A 36 5.43 19.56 12.85
C GLU A 36 5.16 19.19 11.38
N ASN A 37 5.10 17.90 11.07
CA ASN A 37 4.78 17.43 9.72
C ASN A 37 3.34 17.81 9.34
N ARG A 38 2.39 17.64 10.25
CA ARG A 38 0.99 18.02 10.03
C ARG A 38 0.88 19.52 9.72
N ASP A 39 1.42 20.38 10.60
CA ASP A 39 1.35 21.83 10.46
C ASP A 39 2.01 22.29 9.14
N ALA A 40 3.12 21.66 8.74
CA ALA A 40 3.79 21.95 7.46
C ALA A 40 2.94 21.57 6.24
N ILE A 41 2.28 20.41 6.27
CA ILE A 41 1.40 19.96 5.18
C ILE A 41 0.16 20.86 5.09
N GLU A 42 -0.46 21.18 6.23
CA GLU A 42 -1.61 22.09 6.26
C GLU A 42 -1.25 23.47 5.72
N TYR A 43 -0.07 24.00 6.10
CA TYR A 43 0.43 25.25 5.52
C TYR A 43 0.62 25.14 4.00
N PHE A 44 1.23 24.06 3.52
CA PHE A 44 1.44 23.82 2.09
C PHE A 44 0.11 23.82 1.32
N MET A 45 -0.89 23.07 1.83
CA MET A 45 -2.21 23.02 1.22
C MET A 45 -2.95 24.36 1.28
N ALA A 46 -2.83 25.08 2.40
CA ALA A 46 -3.43 26.43 2.56
C ALA A 46 -2.84 27.46 1.57
N GLN A 47 -1.62 27.24 1.09
CA GLN A 47 -0.96 28.04 0.08
C GLN A 47 -1.18 27.54 -1.37
N GLY A 48 -2.20 26.70 -1.59
CA GLY A 48 -2.61 26.23 -2.92
C GLY A 48 -1.93 24.95 -3.40
N GLY A 49 -1.08 24.32 -2.58
CA GLY A 49 -0.45 23.05 -2.88
C GLY A 49 -1.42 21.86 -2.81
N THR A 50 -1.13 20.82 -3.58
CA THR A 50 -1.81 19.53 -3.48
C THR A 50 -0.89 18.54 -2.78
N PHE A 51 -1.35 17.98 -1.67
CA PHE A 51 -0.60 16.97 -0.92
C PHE A 51 -1.31 15.62 -0.97
N SER A 52 -0.54 14.58 -1.20
CA SER A 52 -0.99 13.20 -1.31
C SER A 52 0.05 12.25 -0.72
N VAL A 53 -0.38 11.01 -0.50
CA VAL A 53 0.49 9.89 -0.10
C VAL A 53 0.64 8.90 -1.24
N ALA A 54 1.85 8.38 -1.41
CA ALA A 54 2.16 7.27 -2.31
C ALA A 54 2.80 6.15 -1.48
N THR A 55 2.11 5.02 -1.33
CA THR A 55 2.53 3.92 -0.45
C THR A 55 2.38 2.55 -1.11
N GLY A 56 3.16 1.59 -0.64
CA GLY A 56 2.97 0.17 -0.97
C GLY A 56 1.77 -0.47 -0.30
N ARG A 57 1.19 0.18 0.71
CA ARG A 57 0.07 -0.39 1.46
C ARG A 57 -1.16 -0.61 0.60
N ALA A 58 -1.90 -1.68 0.93
CA ALA A 58 -3.27 -1.92 0.45
C ALA A 58 -4.24 -0.90 1.07
N LEU A 59 -5.38 -0.66 0.42
CA LEU A 59 -6.41 0.28 0.90
C LEU A 59 -6.81 0.03 2.37
N PRO A 60 -7.19 -1.20 2.80
CA PRO A 60 -7.57 -1.41 4.20
C PRO A 60 -6.44 -1.15 5.18
N SER A 61 -5.21 -1.53 4.81
CA SER A 61 -4.02 -1.33 5.64
C SER A 61 -3.67 0.15 5.78
N PHE A 62 -3.78 0.94 4.72
CA PHE A 62 -3.53 2.37 4.79
C PHE A 62 -4.65 3.11 5.51
N ALA A 63 -5.92 2.77 5.22
CA ALA A 63 -7.08 3.38 5.87
C ALA A 63 -7.06 3.22 7.41
N SER A 64 -6.47 2.13 7.91
CA SER A 64 -6.36 1.88 9.35
C SER A 64 -5.33 2.77 10.08
N VAL A 65 -4.42 3.42 9.34
CA VAL A 65 -3.29 4.17 9.93
C VAL A 65 -3.20 5.62 9.46
N MET A 66 -4.01 6.02 8.47
CA MET A 66 -3.96 7.36 7.86
C MET A 66 -4.64 8.45 8.69
N ASP A 67 -5.27 8.09 9.81
CA ASP A 67 -6.01 9.05 10.63
C ASP A 67 -5.11 10.22 11.06
N GLY A 68 -5.63 11.42 10.85
CA GLY A 68 -4.92 12.65 11.12
C GLY A 68 -3.82 13.03 10.13
N VAL A 69 -3.65 12.34 9.00
CA VAL A 69 -2.76 12.74 7.90
C VAL A 69 -3.52 13.71 6.99
N PRO A 70 -3.14 15.00 6.90
CA PRO A 70 -3.81 15.94 6.02
C PRO A 70 -3.51 15.58 4.56
N MET A 71 -4.55 15.46 3.75
CA MET A 71 -4.45 15.21 2.31
C MET A 71 -5.58 15.92 1.57
N ASN A 72 -5.28 16.49 0.41
CA ASN A 72 -6.26 17.08 -0.51
C ASN A 72 -6.11 16.58 -1.95
N GLY A 73 -5.23 15.61 -2.18
CA GLY A 73 -5.06 14.88 -3.43
C GLY A 73 -5.37 13.39 -3.28
N PRO A 74 -5.64 12.67 -4.40
CA PRO A 74 -5.88 11.23 -4.40
C PRO A 74 -4.62 10.47 -4.02
N THR A 75 -4.79 9.36 -3.31
CA THR A 75 -3.70 8.53 -2.77
C THR A 75 -3.28 7.46 -3.76
N VAL A 76 -1.97 7.27 -3.91
CA VAL A 76 -1.40 6.15 -4.67
C VAL A 76 -1.18 4.97 -3.72
N LEU A 77 -1.77 3.83 -4.04
CA LEU A 77 -1.74 2.60 -3.24
C LEU A 77 -1.08 1.45 -4.03
N PHE A 78 -0.74 0.36 -3.33
CA PHE A 78 -0.19 -0.86 -3.93
C PHE A 78 1.03 -0.59 -4.83
N ASN A 79 1.97 0.24 -4.40
CA ASN A 79 3.15 0.64 -5.19
C ASN A 79 2.81 1.22 -6.58
N GLY A 80 1.69 1.92 -6.71
CA GLY A 80 1.26 2.53 -7.97
C GLY A 80 0.22 1.74 -8.76
N ALA A 81 -0.18 0.55 -8.31
CA ALA A 81 -1.21 -0.23 -8.99
C ALA A 81 -2.62 0.35 -8.84
N ALA A 82 -2.87 1.21 -7.86
CA ALA A 82 -4.14 1.86 -7.67
C ALA A 82 -4.00 3.34 -7.30
N ILE A 83 -4.98 4.15 -7.70
CA ILE A 83 -5.18 5.53 -7.24
C ILE A 83 -6.57 5.61 -6.62
N TYR A 84 -6.64 6.02 -5.36
CA TYR A 84 -7.87 6.07 -4.58
C TYR A 84 -8.17 7.49 -4.08
N ASP A 85 -9.43 7.89 -4.21
CA ASP A 85 -9.97 9.15 -3.70
C ASP A 85 -10.72 8.87 -2.40
N PHE A 86 -10.10 9.19 -1.26
CA PHE A 86 -10.70 8.95 0.06
C PHE A 86 -11.98 9.75 0.29
N PRO A 87 -12.04 11.06 -0.01
CA PRO A 87 -13.28 11.83 0.08
C PRO A 87 -14.44 11.27 -0.74
N ALA A 88 -14.16 10.80 -1.96
CA ALA A 88 -15.17 10.22 -2.83
C ALA A 88 -15.43 8.72 -2.57
N GLY A 89 -14.58 8.06 -1.78
CA GLY A 89 -14.70 6.64 -1.44
C GLY A 89 -14.59 5.71 -2.66
N ARG A 90 -13.75 6.04 -3.65
CA ARG A 90 -13.68 5.28 -4.90
C ARG A 90 -12.27 5.23 -5.50
N TYR A 91 -12.00 4.17 -6.24
CA TYR A 91 -10.84 4.09 -7.12
C TYR A 91 -11.00 5.02 -8.32
N LEU A 92 -9.98 5.81 -8.60
CA LEU A 92 -9.88 6.61 -9.82
C LEU A 92 -9.19 5.81 -10.93
N ARG A 93 -8.27 4.92 -10.54
CA ARG A 93 -7.53 4.05 -11.45
C ARG A 93 -7.10 2.78 -10.73
N THR A 94 -7.15 1.66 -11.46
CA THR A 94 -6.58 0.38 -11.06
C THR A 94 -5.82 -0.22 -12.24
N ALA A 95 -4.70 -0.87 -11.96
CA ALA A 95 -3.92 -1.64 -12.92
C ALA A 95 -3.78 -3.07 -12.37
N PHE A 96 -4.48 -4.01 -12.99
CA PHE A 96 -4.41 -5.42 -12.63
C PHE A 96 -3.27 -6.12 -13.36
N LEU A 97 -2.73 -7.15 -12.73
CA LEU A 97 -1.78 -8.04 -13.37
C LEU A 97 -2.49 -8.90 -14.43
N PRO A 98 -1.83 -9.24 -15.54
CA PRO A 98 -2.40 -10.10 -16.56
C PRO A 98 -2.57 -11.54 -16.04
N GLU A 99 -3.48 -12.32 -16.64
CA GLU A 99 -3.76 -13.70 -16.22
C GLU A 99 -2.51 -14.61 -16.22
N CYS A 100 -1.57 -14.36 -17.13
CA CYS A 100 -0.30 -15.11 -17.20
C CYS A 100 0.60 -14.97 -15.96
N ILE A 101 0.29 -14.04 -15.04
CA ILE A 101 1.10 -13.87 -13.81
C ILE A 101 1.13 -15.14 -12.96
N ARG A 102 0.06 -15.94 -12.97
CA ARG A 102 0.01 -17.23 -12.26
C ARG A 102 1.13 -18.16 -12.68
N ASP A 103 1.37 -18.27 -13.99
CA ASP A 103 2.42 -19.11 -14.53
C ASP A 103 3.80 -18.54 -14.24
N HIS A 104 3.95 -17.23 -14.30
CA HIS A 104 5.20 -16.56 -13.92
C HIS A 104 5.55 -16.78 -12.44
N VAL A 105 4.59 -16.67 -11.54
CA VAL A 105 4.80 -16.95 -10.11
C VAL A 105 5.20 -18.41 -9.89
N ARG A 106 4.55 -19.36 -10.57
CA ARG A 106 4.93 -20.79 -10.51
C ARG A 106 6.36 -21.02 -11.00
N GLN A 107 6.74 -20.43 -12.13
CA GLN A 107 8.10 -20.54 -12.67
C GLN A 107 9.13 -19.92 -11.72
N LEU A 108 8.86 -18.74 -11.17
CA LEU A 108 9.73 -18.08 -10.20
C LEU A 108 9.90 -18.92 -8.93
N SER A 109 8.82 -19.52 -8.44
CA SER A 109 8.87 -20.41 -7.27
C SER A 109 9.75 -21.65 -7.48
N GLN A 110 9.80 -22.15 -8.72
CA GLN A 110 10.67 -23.27 -9.08
C GLN A 110 12.14 -22.85 -9.23
N LEU A 111 12.38 -21.67 -9.83
CA LEU A 111 13.71 -21.16 -10.08
C LEU A 111 14.38 -20.58 -8.83
N MET A 112 13.59 -20.02 -7.93
CA MET A 112 14.05 -19.33 -6.74
C MET A 112 13.26 -19.80 -5.51
N PRO A 113 13.52 -21.02 -5.03
CA PRO A 113 12.88 -21.54 -3.83
C PRO A 113 13.23 -20.66 -2.62
N GLY A 114 12.23 -20.34 -1.79
CA GLY A 114 12.39 -19.49 -0.62
C GLY A 114 12.06 -18.00 -0.83
N LEU A 115 11.67 -17.58 -2.06
CA LEU A 115 11.08 -16.25 -2.23
C LEU A 115 9.68 -16.19 -1.59
N THR A 116 9.42 -15.07 -0.93
CA THR A 116 8.10 -14.71 -0.43
C THR A 116 7.40 -13.83 -1.45
N TYR A 117 6.15 -14.12 -1.73
CA TYR A 117 5.31 -13.34 -2.64
C TYR A 117 4.17 -12.74 -1.83
N GLU A 118 3.90 -11.46 -2.03
CA GLU A 118 2.72 -10.79 -1.53
C GLU A 118 1.77 -10.53 -2.71
N ILE A 119 0.60 -11.16 -2.68
CA ILE A 119 -0.40 -11.04 -3.73
C ILE A 119 -1.63 -10.34 -3.16
N TYR A 120 -1.98 -9.21 -3.74
CA TYR A 120 -3.17 -8.46 -3.39
C TYR A 120 -4.31 -8.87 -4.33
N HIS A 121 -5.43 -9.27 -3.74
CA HIS A 121 -6.62 -9.70 -4.45
C HIS A 121 -7.84 -9.03 -3.81
N ASP A 122 -8.51 -8.13 -4.54
CA ASP A 122 -9.68 -7.36 -4.12
C ASP A 122 -9.49 -6.33 -2.99
N ASP A 123 -10.43 -5.39 -2.88
CA ASP A 123 -10.48 -4.35 -1.87
C ASP A 123 -10.64 -4.85 -0.44
N ASN A 124 -11.18 -6.04 -0.29
CA ASN A 124 -11.32 -6.74 0.98
C ASN A 124 -10.14 -7.67 1.25
N SER A 125 -9.04 -7.46 0.56
CA SER A 125 -7.95 -8.40 0.50
C SER A 125 -7.26 -8.57 1.83
N ILE A 126 -7.25 -9.79 2.18
CA ILE A 126 -6.28 -10.42 3.03
C ILE A 126 -4.97 -10.37 2.25
N SER A 127 -3.96 -9.60 2.72
CA SER A 127 -2.60 -9.77 2.23
C SER A 127 -2.19 -11.21 2.53
N ILE A 128 -1.99 -12.00 1.48
CA ILE A 128 -1.51 -13.37 1.63
C ILE A 128 0.00 -13.29 1.48
N GLU A 129 0.72 -13.29 2.60
CA GLU A 129 2.13 -13.63 2.60
C GLU A 129 2.25 -15.11 2.22
N LEU A 130 2.54 -15.37 0.96
CA LEU A 130 2.89 -16.69 0.48
C LEU A 130 4.34 -16.98 0.86
N HIS A 131 4.57 -17.51 2.05
CA HIS A 131 5.81 -18.24 2.33
C HIS A 131 5.75 -19.55 1.53
N ILE A 132 6.27 -19.57 0.33
CA ILE A 132 6.49 -20.80 -0.42
C ILE A 132 7.76 -21.44 0.14
N ILE A 133 7.63 -22.14 1.26
CA ILE A 133 8.64 -23.11 1.68
C ILE A 133 8.43 -24.33 0.79
N VAL A 134 9.23 -24.45 -0.25
CA VAL A 134 9.29 -25.67 -1.07
C VAL A 134 10.13 -26.70 -0.30
N GLU A 135 9.54 -27.30 0.72
CA GLU A 135 9.97 -28.61 1.20
C GLU A 135 8.83 -29.59 0.91
N ASN A 136 9.07 -30.48 -0.04
CA ASN A 136 8.34 -31.72 -0.32
C ASN A 136 6.90 -31.81 0.19
N GLY A 137 5.97 -31.19 -0.54
CA GLY A 137 4.55 -31.24 -0.22
C GLY A 137 4.00 -29.89 0.28
N VAL A 138 3.87 -28.95 -0.64
CA VAL A 138 3.36 -27.60 -0.39
C VAL A 138 1.95 -27.64 0.15
N ASN A 139 1.78 -27.31 1.41
CA ASN A 139 0.48 -27.04 2.00
C ASN A 139 0.14 -25.56 1.84
N LEU A 140 -0.17 -25.15 0.60
CA LEU A 140 -0.65 -23.79 0.33
C LEU A 140 -1.92 -23.54 1.17
N PRO A 141 -2.07 -22.37 1.83
CA PRO A 141 -3.33 -22.01 2.46
C PRO A 141 -4.51 -22.18 1.49
N ALA A 142 -5.69 -22.53 1.99
CA ALA A 142 -6.86 -22.83 1.15
C ALA A 142 -7.20 -21.72 0.15
N VAL A 143 -6.98 -20.46 0.52
CA VAL A 143 -7.17 -19.27 -0.32
C VAL A 143 -6.20 -19.26 -1.51
N CYS A 144 -4.94 -19.64 -1.31
CA CYS A 144 -3.97 -19.74 -2.40
C CYS A 144 -4.30 -20.87 -3.36
N ARG A 145 -4.90 -21.98 -2.88
CA ARG A 145 -5.38 -23.05 -3.73
C ARG A 145 -6.52 -22.62 -4.64
N SER A 146 -7.46 -21.79 -4.14
CA SER A 146 -8.55 -21.22 -4.93
C SER A 146 -7.99 -20.38 -6.08
N ILE A 147 -7.07 -19.46 -5.79
CA ILE A 147 -6.46 -18.57 -6.80
C ILE A 147 -5.61 -19.35 -7.84
N MET A 148 -5.04 -20.49 -7.45
CA MET A 148 -4.16 -21.29 -8.32
C MET A 148 -4.90 -22.35 -9.13
N ASN A 149 -6.17 -22.66 -8.78
CA ASN A 149 -6.98 -23.71 -9.43
C ASN A 149 -8.16 -23.18 -10.26
N GLU A 150 -8.43 -21.88 -10.23
CA GLU A 150 -9.32 -21.18 -11.17
C GLU A 150 -8.51 -20.62 -12.34
#